data_28d08dfbc535bcdb6d4a6a9e44580792
#
_entry.id   28d08dfbc535bcdb6d4a6a9e44580792
#
_cell.length_a   1.000
_cell.length_b   1.000
_cell.length_c   1.000
_cell.angle_alpha   90.00
_cell.angle_beta   90.00
_cell.angle_gamma   90.00
#
_symmetry.space_group_name_H-M   'P 1'
#
loop_
_entity.id
_entity.type
_entity.pdbx_description
1 polymer ?
#
loop_
_entity_poly.entity_id
_entity_poly.type
_entity_poly.pdbx_seq_one_letter_code
_entity_poly.pdbx_strand_id
1 'polypeptide(L)'
;MVASALSAKIKNIDKLLAHCQRRRFAAKSNIICAGDKAETLSFIVRGSVTILIEDDNGHEMIIAYLNSGDFFGELGLFEPVGQEQPRSAWVRAKSECEVAEISYEKFRELARQDPDILYALGSQMAQRLRNTTRKVGDLAFFDVTGRVARCLLELCKQPDAMTHPDGMQIKITRQEIGRIVGCSR
;
A
#
# COMPACT_ATOMS: atom_id res chain seq x y z
N MET A 1 12.89 -16.92 0.67
CA MET A 1 12.91 -16.28 1.99
C MET A 1 13.52 -14.86 1.91
N VAL A 2 12.94 -13.94 1.13
CA VAL A 2 13.51 -12.56 1.03
C VAL A 2 12.42 -11.46 1.09
N ALA A 3 11.14 -11.76 0.95
CA ALA A 3 10.09 -10.74 0.94
C ALA A 3 9.48 -10.43 2.32
N SER A 4 9.85 -11.15 3.37
CA SER A 4 9.35 -10.95 4.74
C SER A 4 10.27 -10.11 5.64
N ALA A 5 11.41 -9.65 5.13
CA ALA A 5 12.45 -9.03 5.96
C ALA A 5 12.30 -7.52 6.18
N LEU A 6 11.32 -6.85 5.59
CA LEU A 6 11.13 -5.39 5.70
C LEU A 6 9.84 -4.98 6.44
N SER A 7 9.01 -5.91 6.84
CA SER A 7 8.15 -5.68 8.00
C SER A 7 9.04 -5.81 9.24
N ALA A 8 9.91 -4.84 9.46
CA ALA A 8 10.53 -4.66 10.76
C ALA A 8 9.36 -4.68 11.74
N LYS A 9 9.28 -5.73 12.58
CA LYS A 9 8.28 -5.79 13.65
C LYS A 9 8.36 -4.46 14.35
N ILE A 10 7.35 -3.62 14.13
CA ILE A 10 7.29 -2.31 14.79
C ILE A 10 7.33 -2.63 16.26
N LYS A 11 8.40 -2.20 16.90
CA LYS A 11 8.59 -2.40 18.33
C LYS A 11 7.40 -1.73 19.01
N ASN A 12 6.67 -2.45 19.82
CA ASN A 12 5.46 -1.95 20.51
C ASN A 12 4.22 -1.69 19.63
N ILE A 13 4.08 -2.32 18.45
CA ILE A 13 2.87 -2.18 17.62
C ILE A 13 1.57 -2.47 18.42
N ASP A 14 1.63 -3.37 19.38
CA ASP A 14 0.47 -3.73 20.23
C ASP A 14 -0.07 -2.52 21.00
N LYS A 15 0.81 -1.59 21.42
CA LYS A 15 0.38 -0.35 22.09
C LYS A 15 -0.43 0.54 21.14
N LEU A 16 0.02 0.68 19.88
CA LEU A 16 -0.74 1.39 18.85
C LEU A 16 -2.08 0.71 18.60
N LEU A 17 -2.06 -0.61 18.39
CA LEU A 17 -3.25 -1.40 18.07
C LEU A 17 -4.31 -1.37 19.17
N ALA A 18 -3.93 -1.20 20.44
CA ALA A 18 -4.85 -1.04 21.56
C ALA A 18 -5.71 0.25 21.47
N HIS A 19 -5.25 1.25 20.71
CA HIS A 19 -5.96 2.51 20.49
C HIS A 19 -6.67 2.59 19.13
N CYS A 20 -6.63 1.51 18.34
CA CYS A 20 -7.23 1.45 17.02
C CYS A 20 -8.61 0.80 17.04
N GLN A 21 -9.49 1.28 16.17
CA GLN A 21 -10.72 0.59 15.83
C GLN A 21 -10.44 -0.45 14.76
N ARG A 22 -10.83 -1.71 15.00
CA ARG A 22 -10.67 -2.78 14.01
C ARG A 22 -11.89 -2.89 13.11
N ARG A 23 -11.62 -3.04 11.82
CA ARG A 23 -12.63 -3.24 10.78
C ARG A 23 -12.24 -4.36 9.85
N ARG A 24 -13.23 -5.12 9.36
CA ARG A 24 -13.03 -6.19 8.39
C ARG A 24 -13.64 -5.80 7.05
N PHE A 25 -12.93 -6.14 6.00
CA PHE A 25 -13.30 -5.82 4.63
C PHE A 25 -13.24 -7.09 3.78
N ALA A 26 -14.31 -7.33 3.01
CA ALA A 26 -14.33 -8.43 2.05
C ALA A 26 -13.35 -8.14 0.90
N ALA A 27 -12.85 -9.19 0.26
CA ALA A 27 -12.05 -9.04 -0.95
C ALA A 27 -12.79 -8.20 -2.00
N LYS A 28 -12.05 -7.33 -2.70
CA LYS A 28 -12.51 -6.39 -3.73
C LYS A 28 -13.34 -5.19 -3.23
N SER A 29 -13.63 -5.08 -1.92
CA SER A 29 -14.29 -3.87 -1.39
C SER A 29 -13.32 -2.70 -1.29
N ASN A 30 -13.83 -1.49 -1.47
CA ASN A 30 -13.06 -0.27 -1.24
C ASN A 30 -13.00 0.01 0.26
N ILE A 31 -11.79 0.30 0.74
CA ILE A 31 -11.50 0.69 2.13
C ILE A 31 -11.41 2.21 2.22
N ILE A 32 -10.75 2.83 1.22
CA ILE A 32 -10.65 4.28 1.05
C ILE A 32 -11.05 4.61 -0.38
N CYS A 33 -11.84 5.67 -0.56
CA CYS A 33 -12.16 6.25 -1.86
C CYS A 33 -11.32 7.52 -2.07
N ALA A 34 -10.77 7.69 -3.28
CA ALA A 34 -10.14 8.95 -3.65
C ALA A 34 -11.15 10.09 -3.55
N GLY A 35 -10.72 11.24 -3.04
CA GLY A 35 -11.60 12.40 -2.82
C GLY A 35 -12.26 12.43 -1.44
N ASP A 36 -12.30 11.33 -0.69
CA ASP A 36 -12.82 11.31 0.67
C ASP A 36 -11.94 12.14 1.63
N LYS A 37 -12.53 12.55 2.74
CA LYS A 37 -11.81 13.29 3.80
C LYS A 37 -10.73 12.42 4.44
N ALA A 38 -9.54 12.98 4.60
CA ALA A 38 -8.39 12.30 5.15
C ALA A 38 -8.24 12.61 6.65
N GLU A 39 -8.77 11.73 7.52
CA GLU A 39 -8.76 11.93 8.98
C GLU A 39 -8.12 10.79 9.76
N THR A 40 -7.89 9.64 9.11
CA THR A 40 -7.41 8.43 9.78
C THR A 40 -6.21 7.82 9.09
N LEU A 41 -5.31 7.26 9.92
CA LEU A 41 -4.25 6.35 9.52
C LEU A 41 -4.73 4.92 9.70
N SER A 42 -4.40 4.05 8.78
CA SER A 42 -4.78 2.64 8.78
C SER A 42 -3.56 1.74 8.80
N PHE A 43 -3.66 0.61 9.51
CA PHE A 43 -2.63 -0.43 9.59
C PHE A 43 -3.25 -1.78 9.19
N ILE A 44 -2.59 -2.52 8.31
CA ILE A 44 -3.06 -3.84 7.87
C ILE A 44 -2.65 -4.89 8.90
N VAL A 45 -3.62 -5.40 9.65
CA VAL A 45 -3.40 -6.48 10.62
C VAL A 45 -3.31 -7.82 9.92
N ARG A 46 -4.19 -8.04 8.94
CA ARG A 46 -4.26 -9.28 8.14
C ARG A 46 -4.74 -8.96 6.73
N GLY A 47 -4.26 -9.73 5.76
CA GLY A 47 -4.65 -9.59 4.36
C GLY A 47 -3.72 -8.66 3.58
N SER A 48 -4.18 -8.22 2.42
CA SER A 48 -3.45 -7.33 1.53
C SER A 48 -4.40 -6.39 0.80
N VAL A 49 -3.89 -5.19 0.46
CA VAL A 49 -4.65 -4.17 -0.25
C VAL A 49 -3.90 -3.71 -1.50
N THR A 50 -4.65 -3.14 -2.42
CA THR A 50 -4.15 -2.50 -3.65
C THR A 50 -4.38 -1.00 -3.54
N ILE A 51 -3.31 -0.22 -3.74
CA ILE A 51 -3.39 1.23 -3.91
C ILE A 51 -3.49 1.50 -5.41
N LEU A 52 -4.51 2.24 -5.82
CA LEU A 52 -4.73 2.58 -7.23
C LEU A 52 -5.18 4.02 -7.40
N ILE A 53 -4.88 4.56 -8.56
CA ILE A 53 -5.37 5.84 -9.05
C ILE A 53 -6.22 5.58 -10.30
N GLU A 54 -7.10 6.52 -10.61
CA GLU A 54 -8.00 6.47 -11.75
C GLU A 54 -7.88 7.77 -12.53
N ASP A 55 -7.91 7.69 -13.86
CA ASP A 55 -7.98 8.86 -14.73
C ASP A 55 -9.44 9.29 -14.96
N ASP A 56 -9.63 10.43 -15.64
CA ASP A 56 -10.96 11.00 -15.94
C ASP A 56 -11.84 10.08 -16.80
N ASN A 57 -11.27 9.06 -17.43
CA ASN A 57 -11.97 8.08 -18.26
C ASN A 57 -12.27 6.76 -17.50
N GLY A 58 -11.94 6.68 -16.22
CA GLY A 58 -12.12 5.49 -15.41
C GLY A 58 -11.06 4.41 -15.60
N HIS A 59 -9.89 4.73 -16.18
CA HIS A 59 -8.81 3.77 -16.27
C HIS A 59 -8.03 3.72 -14.96
N GLU A 60 -7.97 2.53 -14.40
CA GLU A 60 -7.24 2.31 -13.16
C GLU A 60 -5.76 1.99 -13.40
N MET A 61 -4.88 2.60 -12.61
CA MET A 61 -3.47 2.24 -12.51
C MET A 61 -3.13 1.81 -11.10
N ILE A 62 -2.55 0.61 -10.96
CA ILE A 62 -2.10 0.09 -9.66
C ILE A 62 -0.74 0.71 -9.32
N ILE A 63 -0.69 1.44 -8.21
CA ILE A 63 0.52 2.10 -7.71
C ILE A 63 1.33 1.16 -6.84
N ALA A 64 0.67 0.46 -5.90
CA ALA A 64 1.34 -0.43 -4.96
C ALA A 64 0.42 -1.55 -4.46
N TYR A 65 1.03 -2.64 -4.00
CA TYR A 65 0.43 -3.63 -3.12
C TYR A 65 0.99 -3.44 -1.73
N LEU A 66 0.11 -3.46 -0.73
CA LEU A 66 0.47 -3.41 0.67
C LEU A 66 -0.03 -4.67 1.37
N ASN A 67 0.73 -5.13 2.36
CA ASN A 67 0.51 -6.40 3.03
C ASN A 67 0.36 -6.19 4.55
N SER A 68 0.07 -7.24 5.28
CA SER A 68 0.07 -7.22 6.75
C SER A 68 1.37 -6.60 7.28
N GLY A 69 1.25 -5.63 8.19
CA GLY A 69 2.35 -4.85 8.73
C GLY A 69 2.57 -3.49 8.07
N ASP A 70 1.86 -3.20 6.98
CA ASP A 70 1.95 -1.91 6.31
C ASP A 70 0.90 -0.91 6.82
N PHE A 71 1.31 0.37 6.87
CA PHE A 71 0.40 1.50 7.05
C PHE A 71 -0.11 2.01 5.71
N PHE A 72 -1.30 2.63 5.69
CA PHE A 72 -1.81 3.38 4.56
C PHE A 72 -2.73 4.52 5.00
N GLY A 73 -3.00 5.47 4.10
CA GLY A 73 -3.78 6.66 4.40
C GLY A 73 -3.00 7.69 5.22
N GLU A 74 -1.68 7.66 5.14
CA GLU A 74 -0.75 8.46 5.94
C GLU A 74 -0.55 9.89 5.42
N LEU A 75 -0.86 10.19 4.15
CA LEU A 75 -0.48 11.46 3.53
C LEU A 75 -1.06 12.66 4.30
N GLY A 76 -2.34 12.66 4.60
CA GLY A 76 -2.98 13.74 5.35
C GLY A 76 -2.49 13.90 6.80
N LEU A 77 -1.78 12.89 7.36
CA LEU A 77 -1.18 13.03 8.68
C LEU A 77 -0.09 14.11 8.73
N PHE A 78 0.60 14.32 7.61
CA PHE A 78 1.75 15.22 7.48
C PHE A 78 1.39 16.55 6.83
N GLU A 79 0.13 16.77 6.48
CA GLU A 79 -0.32 18.04 5.92
C GLU A 79 -0.45 19.12 7.03
N PRO A 80 -0.16 20.38 6.69
CA PRO A 80 -0.37 21.50 7.61
C PRO A 80 -1.86 21.62 7.98
N VAL A 81 -2.13 22.03 9.22
CA VAL A 81 -3.48 22.31 9.69
C VAL A 81 -4.11 23.42 8.83
N GLY A 82 -5.32 23.18 8.33
CA GLY A 82 -6.04 24.12 7.45
C GLY A 82 -5.68 23.98 5.96
N GLN A 83 -4.82 23.00 5.60
CA GLN A 83 -4.47 22.68 4.22
C GLN A 83 -4.71 21.20 3.91
N GLU A 84 -5.65 20.60 4.64
CA GLU A 84 -5.97 19.17 4.50
C GLU A 84 -6.42 18.87 3.07
N GLN A 85 -5.70 17.96 2.42
CA GLN A 85 -6.06 17.47 1.10
C GLN A 85 -6.94 16.23 1.22
N PRO A 86 -7.86 16.00 0.27
CA PRO A 86 -8.64 14.77 0.23
C PRO A 86 -7.73 13.55 -0.03
N ARG A 87 -8.27 12.35 0.17
CA ARG A 87 -7.58 11.11 -0.17
C ARG A 87 -7.12 11.12 -1.61
N SER A 88 -5.83 10.93 -1.86
CA SER A 88 -5.20 11.03 -3.18
C SER A 88 -5.34 9.75 -4.03
N ALA A 89 -5.76 8.65 -3.44
CA ALA A 89 -5.83 7.35 -4.10
C ALA A 89 -6.94 6.48 -3.50
N TRP A 90 -7.37 5.50 -4.28
CA TRP A 90 -8.23 4.42 -3.82
C TRP A 90 -7.40 3.36 -3.10
N VAL A 91 -7.97 2.78 -2.03
CA VAL A 91 -7.43 1.59 -1.37
C VAL A 91 -8.48 0.51 -1.43
N ARG A 92 -8.18 -0.59 -2.13
CA ARG A 92 -9.09 -1.71 -2.34
C ARG A 92 -8.53 -2.99 -1.72
N ALA A 93 -9.35 -3.74 -0.99
CA ALA A 93 -8.96 -5.03 -0.44
C ALA A 93 -8.63 -6.02 -1.57
N LYS A 94 -7.40 -6.53 -1.64
CA LYS A 94 -6.98 -7.58 -2.58
C LYS A 94 -7.46 -8.96 -2.11
N SER A 95 -7.40 -9.20 -0.81
CA SER A 95 -7.93 -10.36 -0.10
C SER A 95 -8.91 -9.90 0.99
N GLU A 96 -9.54 -10.81 1.71
CA GLU A 96 -10.17 -10.46 2.97
C GLU A 96 -9.15 -9.80 3.90
N CYS A 97 -9.48 -8.62 4.44
CA CYS A 97 -8.58 -7.80 5.23
C CYS A 97 -9.16 -7.49 6.60
N GLU A 98 -8.28 -7.49 7.60
CA GLU A 98 -8.52 -6.84 8.89
C GLU A 98 -7.60 -5.62 8.99
N VAL A 99 -8.20 -4.45 9.20
CA VAL A 99 -7.52 -3.15 9.25
C VAL A 99 -7.77 -2.52 10.62
N ALA A 100 -6.73 -1.95 11.21
CA ALA A 100 -6.80 -1.17 12.43
C ALA A 100 -6.69 0.32 12.07
N GLU A 101 -7.71 1.10 12.39
CA GLU A 101 -7.82 2.54 12.07
C GLU A 101 -7.64 3.38 13.32
N ILE A 102 -6.89 4.48 13.20
CA ILE A 102 -6.67 5.45 14.27
C ILE A 102 -6.77 6.88 13.70
N SER A 103 -7.35 7.83 14.44
CA SER A 103 -7.37 9.24 14.03
C SER A 103 -5.95 9.81 14.00
N TYR A 104 -5.70 10.76 13.10
CA TYR A 104 -4.41 11.45 13.03
C TYR A 104 -4.03 12.13 14.34
N GLU A 105 -5.01 12.71 15.02
CA GLU A 105 -4.80 13.36 16.33
C GLU A 105 -4.26 12.34 17.35
N LYS A 106 -4.95 11.20 17.49
CA LYS A 106 -4.54 10.16 18.44
C LYS A 106 -3.21 9.53 18.07
N PHE A 107 -2.95 9.33 16.79
CA PHE A 107 -1.64 8.85 16.32
C PHE A 107 -0.52 9.83 16.69
N ARG A 108 -0.72 11.15 16.50
CA ARG A 108 0.27 12.17 16.89
C ARG A 108 0.57 12.18 18.38
N GLU A 109 -0.47 11.96 19.23
CA GLU A 109 -0.27 11.82 20.69
C GLU A 109 0.64 10.61 21.02
N LEU A 110 0.34 9.45 20.45
CA LEU A 110 1.12 8.23 20.67
C LEU A 110 2.55 8.35 20.13
N ALA A 111 2.73 8.94 18.97
CA ALA A 111 4.04 9.16 18.36
C ALA A 111 4.94 10.13 19.16
N ARG A 112 4.35 11.04 19.94
CA ARG A 112 5.13 11.87 20.91
C ARG A 112 5.63 11.06 22.09
N GLN A 113 4.90 10.02 22.50
CA GLN A 113 5.27 9.14 23.61
C GLN A 113 6.23 8.01 23.17
N ASP A 114 6.05 7.53 21.94
CA ASP A 114 6.88 6.48 21.33
C ASP A 114 7.26 6.87 19.89
N PRO A 115 8.38 7.61 19.71
CA PRO A 115 8.84 8.05 18.39
C PRO A 115 9.19 6.90 17.43
N ASP A 116 9.44 5.68 17.92
CA ASP A 116 9.75 4.52 17.08
C ASP A 116 8.61 4.20 16.12
N ILE A 117 7.36 4.49 16.51
CA ILE A 117 6.18 4.30 15.66
C ILE A 117 6.23 5.25 14.45
N LEU A 118 6.59 6.51 14.68
CA LEU A 118 6.73 7.51 13.61
C LEU A 118 7.92 7.16 12.69
N TYR A 119 9.02 6.66 13.25
CA TYR A 119 10.17 6.22 12.49
C TYR A 119 9.84 5.02 11.59
N ALA A 120 9.06 4.07 12.09
CA ALA A 120 8.58 2.92 11.32
C ALA A 120 7.69 3.36 10.14
N LEU A 121 6.74 4.28 10.38
CA LEU A 121 5.91 4.88 9.33
C LEU A 121 6.77 5.59 8.28
N GLY A 122 7.70 6.45 8.70
CA GLY A 122 8.63 7.16 7.82
C GLY A 122 9.49 6.22 6.97
N SER A 123 9.96 5.11 7.55
CA SER A 123 10.72 4.08 6.84
C SER A 123 9.90 3.43 5.73
N GLN A 124 8.62 3.10 5.99
CA GLN A 124 7.71 2.57 4.97
C GLN A 124 7.45 3.60 3.85
N MET A 125 7.21 4.87 4.21
CA MET A 125 7.02 5.95 3.24
C MET A 125 8.27 6.13 2.35
N ALA A 126 9.46 6.14 2.93
CA ALA A 126 10.71 6.22 2.18
C ALA A 126 10.88 5.05 1.20
N GLN A 127 10.53 3.84 1.62
CA GLN A 127 10.54 2.67 0.74
C GLN A 127 9.54 2.79 -0.40
N ARG A 128 8.32 3.28 -0.13
CA ARG A 128 7.29 3.52 -1.15
C ARG A 128 7.72 4.59 -2.14
N LEU A 129 8.31 5.67 -1.65
CA LEU A 129 8.84 6.73 -2.53
C LEU A 129 9.91 6.17 -3.47
N ARG A 130 10.87 5.37 -2.98
CA ARG A 130 11.86 4.70 -3.85
C ARG A 130 11.21 3.81 -4.90
N ASN A 131 10.19 3.03 -4.52
CA ASN A 131 9.49 2.14 -5.45
C ASN A 131 8.72 2.92 -6.51
N THR A 132 8.05 4.01 -6.11
CA THR A 132 7.31 4.88 -7.03
C THR A 132 8.25 5.62 -7.98
N THR A 133 9.37 6.16 -7.47
CA THR A 133 10.41 6.79 -8.32
C THR A 133 10.95 5.82 -9.37
N ARG A 134 11.23 4.57 -8.96
CA ARG A 134 11.65 3.54 -9.92
C ARG A 134 10.58 3.26 -10.96
N LYS A 135 9.30 3.17 -10.56
CA LYS A 135 8.18 2.95 -11.48
C LYS A 135 8.02 4.10 -12.48
N VAL A 136 8.22 5.35 -12.04
CA VAL A 136 8.26 6.52 -12.95
C VAL A 136 9.41 6.37 -13.95
N GLY A 137 10.60 5.98 -13.51
CA GLY A 137 11.73 5.67 -14.40
C GLY A 137 11.40 4.56 -15.40
N ASP A 138 10.72 3.51 -14.96
CA ASP A 138 10.30 2.41 -15.84
C ASP A 138 9.31 2.89 -16.92
N LEU A 139 8.39 3.79 -16.57
CA LEU A 139 7.45 4.40 -17.52
C LEU A 139 8.17 5.30 -18.54
N ALA A 140 9.24 5.98 -18.12
CA ALA A 140 9.98 6.90 -18.96
C ALA A 140 10.98 6.21 -19.90
N PHE A 141 11.60 5.10 -19.48
CA PHE A 141 12.77 4.55 -20.15
C PHE A 141 12.58 3.13 -20.71
N PHE A 142 11.55 2.41 -20.31
CA PHE A 142 11.28 1.06 -20.80
C PHE A 142 10.05 1.02 -21.72
N ASP A 143 10.14 0.20 -22.75
CA ASP A 143 8.98 -0.17 -23.56
C ASP A 143 8.00 -1.05 -22.75
N VAL A 144 6.85 -1.36 -23.33
CA VAL A 144 5.82 -2.18 -22.67
C VAL A 144 6.35 -3.55 -22.26
N THR A 145 7.15 -4.19 -23.12
CA THR A 145 7.71 -5.52 -22.87
C THR A 145 8.64 -5.50 -21.67
N GLY A 146 9.54 -4.52 -21.60
CA GLY A 146 10.44 -4.34 -20.46
C GLY A 146 9.69 -4.07 -19.16
N ARG A 147 8.62 -3.25 -19.20
CA ARG A 147 7.77 -2.99 -18.02
C ARG A 147 7.05 -4.24 -17.56
N VAL A 148 6.51 -5.06 -18.48
CA VAL A 148 5.86 -6.33 -18.14
C VAL A 148 6.85 -7.30 -17.51
N ALA A 149 8.04 -7.48 -18.09
CA ALA A 149 9.06 -8.34 -17.52
C ALA A 149 9.44 -7.93 -16.08
N ARG A 150 9.65 -6.63 -15.86
CA ARG A 150 9.96 -6.09 -14.53
C ARG A 150 8.80 -6.26 -13.54
N CYS A 151 7.56 -6.03 -13.98
CA CYS A 151 6.36 -6.27 -13.20
C CYS A 151 6.30 -7.73 -12.71
N LEU A 152 6.51 -8.70 -13.58
CA LEU A 152 6.51 -10.12 -13.23
C LEU A 152 7.59 -10.46 -12.20
N LEU A 153 8.81 -9.93 -12.35
CA LEU A 153 9.89 -10.11 -11.38
C LEU A 153 9.54 -9.50 -9.99
N GLU A 154 8.88 -8.35 -9.94
CA GLU A 154 8.44 -7.75 -8.68
C GLU A 154 7.30 -8.55 -8.03
N LEU A 155 6.38 -9.09 -8.83
CA LEU A 155 5.29 -9.94 -8.33
C LEU A 155 5.81 -11.26 -7.74
N CYS A 156 6.90 -11.82 -8.25
CA CYS A 156 7.54 -12.99 -7.65
C CYS A 156 8.07 -12.75 -6.22
N LYS A 157 8.20 -11.49 -5.80
CA LYS A 157 8.61 -11.13 -4.44
C LYS A 157 7.44 -10.94 -3.48
N GLN A 158 6.20 -10.94 -3.97
CA GLN A 158 5.01 -10.79 -3.14
C GLN A 158 4.77 -12.04 -2.29
N PRO A 159 4.14 -11.89 -1.10
CA PRO A 159 3.89 -13.02 -0.19
C PRO A 159 2.99 -14.11 -0.75
N ASP A 160 2.19 -13.80 -1.76
CA ASP A 160 1.29 -14.74 -2.44
C ASP A 160 1.93 -15.46 -3.66
N ALA A 161 3.19 -15.17 -3.96
CA ALA A 161 3.96 -15.93 -4.94
C ALA A 161 4.35 -17.30 -4.38
N MET A 162 4.15 -18.35 -5.19
CA MET A 162 4.41 -19.73 -4.80
C MET A 162 5.68 -20.26 -5.48
N THR A 163 6.50 -20.99 -4.73
CA THR A 163 7.65 -21.70 -5.27
C THR A 163 7.19 -23.00 -5.95
N HIS A 164 7.65 -23.24 -7.16
CA HIS A 164 7.42 -24.45 -7.94
C HIS A 164 8.77 -24.99 -8.43
N PRO A 165 8.94 -26.32 -8.69
CA PRO A 165 10.19 -26.88 -9.22
C PRO A 165 10.71 -26.17 -10.47
N ASP A 166 9.81 -25.73 -11.35
CA ASP A 166 10.14 -25.03 -12.60
C ASP A 166 10.27 -23.50 -12.45
N GLY A 167 10.18 -22.94 -11.24
CA GLY A 167 10.31 -21.51 -10.98
C GLY A 167 9.28 -20.94 -10.01
N MET A 168 8.99 -19.65 -10.13
CA MET A 168 8.00 -18.97 -9.31
C MET A 168 6.65 -18.91 -10.03
N GLN A 169 5.58 -19.26 -9.33
CA GLN A 169 4.21 -19.12 -9.82
C GLN A 169 3.53 -17.93 -9.17
N ILE A 170 2.91 -17.08 -9.99
CA ILE A 170 2.10 -15.94 -9.57
C ILE A 170 0.71 -16.04 -10.19
N LYS A 171 -0.31 -15.77 -9.39
CA LYS A 171 -1.69 -15.76 -9.87
C LYS A 171 -2.10 -14.33 -10.22
N ILE A 172 -2.04 -13.99 -11.51
CA ILE A 172 -2.36 -12.65 -12.01
C ILE A 172 -3.09 -12.73 -13.35
N THR A 173 -3.98 -11.79 -13.62
CA THR A 173 -4.66 -11.66 -14.91
C THR A 173 -3.92 -10.69 -15.85
N ARG A 174 -4.12 -10.84 -17.17
CA ARG A 174 -3.57 -9.88 -18.15
C ARG A 174 -4.06 -8.45 -17.91
N GLN A 175 -5.31 -8.29 -17.50
CA GLN A 175 -5.88 -6.99 -17.18
C GLN A 175 -5.17 -6.34 -15.98
N GLU A 176 -4.87 -7.11 -14.95
CA GLU A 176 -4.15 -6.63 -13.77
C GLU A 176 -2.70 -6.25 -14.12
N ILE A 177 -2.01 -7.04 -14.96
CA ILE A 177 -0.69 -6.68 -15.48
C ILE A 177 -0.79 -5.32 -16.21
N GLY A 178 -1.77 -5.15 -17.09
CA GLY A 178 -2.00 -3.88 -17.80
C GLY A 178 -2.16 -2.69 -16.85
N ARG A 179 -2.93 -2.83 -15.78
CA ARG A 179 -3.09 -1.81 -14.74
C ARG A 179 -1.79 -1.49 -13.97
N ILE A 180 -0.94 -2.50 -13.73
CA ILE A 180 0.34 -2.30 -13.03
C ILE A 180 1.34 -1.57 -13.92
N VAL A 181 1.41 -1.93 -15.21
CA VAL A 181 2.41 -1.38 -16.14
C VAL A 181 1.96 -0.11 -16.86
N GLY A 182 0.73 0.34 -16.58
CA GLY A 182 0.19 1.55 -17.20
C GLY A 182 -0.09 1.38 -18.70
N CYS A 183 -0.56 0.19 -19.11
CA CYS A 183 -1.05 -0.06 -20.46
C CYS A 183 -2.57 -0.14 -20.41
N SER A 184 -3.25 1.00 -20.65
CA SER A 184 -4.66 0.99 -21.03
C SER A 184 -4.77 0.63 -22.52
N ARG A 185 -5.77 -0.18 -22.85
CA ARG A 185 -6.22 -0.29 -24.24
C ARG A 185 -7.06 0.89 -24.58
#